data_afc30af9953f7ecce2f668008942f17b
#
_entry.id   afc30af9953f7ecce2f668008942f17b
#
_cell.length_a   1.000
_cell.length_b   1.000
_cell.length_c   1.000
_cell.angle_alpha   90.00
_cell.angle_beta   90.00
_cell.angle_gamma   90.00
#
_symmetry.space_group_name_H-M   'P 1'
#
loop_
_entity.id
_entity.type
_entity.pdbx_description
1 polymer ?
#
loop_
_entity_poly.entity_id
_entity_poly.type
_entity_poly.pdbx_seq_one_letter_code
_entity_poly.pdbx_strand_id
1 'polypeptide(L)'
;DLLCDILKAMRRAAPPHVSVTCKIRLLPTQAQTLDLVERIVRTRTIRALTIHCRTKPMRPREPALLDRFRDVAAHVAKVAQETGHDVPVVCNGDCFGVTDIPRLQTLTGAQAFMMARGPEANMSCFREHRECVGTVVAPKWLRYAVYFDNPFGNTKYCITQMAFTTTAGAKEHDAPRVSPLKKRELVDMRMELNRAKSHEDMARALRMPWPVDTSDIATSLPGRLGPRT
;
A
#
# COMPACT_ATOMS: atom_id res chain seq x y z
N ASP A 1 9.42 -6.79 -27.88
CA ASP A 1 8.34 -6.46 -26.93
C ASP A 1 8.75 -5.25 -26.08
N LEU A 2 8.03 -4.14 -26.23
CA LEU A 2 8.38 -2.85 -25.63
C LEU A 2 8.60 -2.95 -24.11
N LEU A 3 7.76 -3.71 -23.37
CA LEU A 3 7.94 -3.87 -21.94
C LEU A 3 9.26 -4.57 -21.59
N CYS A 4 9.60 -5.65 -22.28
CA CYS A 4 10.85 -6.35 -22.05
C CYS A 4 12.07 -5.47 -22.40
N ASP A 5 11.96 -4.65 -23.44
CA ASP A 5 13.04 -3.74 -23.84
C ASP A 5 13.24 -2.60 -22.84
N ILE A 6 12.13 -2.08 -22.25
CA ILE A 6 12.16 -1.12 -21.14
C ILE A 6 12.86 -1.75 -19.94
N LEU A 7 12.49 -2.96 -19.52
CA LEU A 7 13.10 -3.65 -18.38
C LEU A 7 14.61 -3.88 -18.58
N LYS A 8 15.03 -4.30 -19.79
CA LYS A 8 16.43 -4.44 -20.14
C LYS A 8 17.18 -3.10 -20.08
N ALA A 9 16.57 -2.03 -20.60
CA ALA A 9 17.16 -0.69 -20.55
C ALA A 9 17.30 -0.19 -19.11
N MET A 10 16.27 -0.36 -18.29
CA MET A 10 16.32 -0.01 -16.85
C MET A 10 17.41 -0.80 -16.13
N ARG A 11 17.58 -2.10 -16.39
CA ARG A 11 18.63 -2.90 -15.77
C ARG A 11 20.01 -2.45 -16.17
N ARG A 12 20.23 -2.05 -17.45
CA ARG A 12 21.52 -1.51 -17.91
C ARG A 12 21.84 -0.16 -17.26
N ALA A 13 20.83 0.70 -17.08
CA ALA A 13 21.02 2.04 -16.54
C ALA A 13 21.14 2.05 -15.01
N ALA A 14 20.50 1.12 -14.31
CA ALA A 14 20.52 1.08 -12.86
C ALA A 14 21.83 0.51 -12.32
N PRO A 15 22.41 1.08 -11.24
CA PRO A 15 23.58 0.52 -10.57
C PRO A 15 23.36 -0.95 -10.16
N PRO A 16 24.40 -1.80 -10.07
CA PRO A 16 24.26 -3.22 -9.79
C PRO A 16 23.51 -3.54 -8.48
N HIS A 17 23.65 -2.71 -7.45
CA HIS A 17 23.00 -2.86 -6.16
C HIS A 17 21.52 -2.40 -6.13
N VAL A 18 21.05 -1.73 -7.18
CA VAL A 18 19.66 -1.29 -7.31
C VAL A 18 18.82 -2.37 -7.99
N SER A 19 17.80 -2.87 -7.30
CA SER A 19 16.89 -3.87 -7.85
C SER A 19 15.87 -3.25 -8.81
N VAL A 20 15.72 -3.85 -9.99
CA VAL A 20 14.59 -3.56 -10.89
C VAL A 20 13.48 -4.55 -10.58
N THR A 21 12.26 -4.07 -10.40
CA THR A 21 11.07 -4.90 -10.20
C THR A 21 9.99 -4.56 -11.22
N CYS A 22 9.07 -5.48 -11.46
CA CYS A 22 7.97 -5.26 -12.38
C CYS A 22 6.64 -5.49 -11.66
N LYS A 23 5.65 -4.62 -11.92
CA LYS A 23 4.29 -4.77 -11.43
C LYS A 23 3.31 -4.70 -12.59
N ILE A 24 2.51 -5.76 -12.77
CA ILE A 24 1.52 -5.85 -13.84
C ILE A 24 0.12 -6.14 -13.30
N ARG A 25 -0.89 -5.96 -14.14
CA ARG A 25 -2.24 -6.50 -13.96
C ARG A 25 -2.39 -7.79 -14.74
N LEU A 26 -3.39 -8.60 -14.37
CA LEU A 26 -3.82 -9.72 -15.19
C LEU A 26 -4.29 -9.22 -16.55
N LEU A 27 -3.97 -9.98 -17.61
CA LEU A 27 -4.54 -9.80 -18.93
C LEU A 27 -5.92 -10.48 -19.02
N PRO A 28 -6.71 -10.22 -20.07
CA PRO A 28 -8.06 -10.77 -20.18
C PRO A 28 -8.11 -12.29 -19.98
N THR A 29 -7.22 -13.03 -20.62
CA THR A 29 -7.14 -14.49 -20.45
C THR A 29 -5.95 -14.91 -19.60
N GLN A 30 -6.05 -16.11 -19.02
CA GLN A 30 -4.94 -16.70 -18.25
C GLN A 30 -3.73 -16.96 -19.17
N ALA A 31 -3.97 -17.53 -20.35
CA ALA A 31 -2.90 -17.81 -21.31
C ALA A 31 -2.08 -16.57 -21.68
N GLN A 32 -2.75 -15.44 -21.96
CA GLN A 32 -2.06 -14.18 -22.23
C GLN A 32 -1.23 -13.70 -21.04
N THR A 33 -1.73 -13.89 -19.82
CA THR A 33 -0.99 -13.51 -18.60
C THR A 33 0.25 -14.35 -18.43
N LEU A 34 0.15 -15.68 -18.64
CA LEU A 34 1.28 -16.61 -18.52
C LEU A 34 2.35 -16.32 -19.59
N ASP A 35 1.94 -16.08 -20.84
CA ASP A 35 2.87 -15.70 -21.93
C ASP A 35 3.63 -14.40 -21.59
N LEU A 36 2.93 -13.37 -21.14
CA LEU A 36 3.58 -12.11 -20.74
C LEU A 36 4.56 -12.31 -19.59
N VAL A 37 4.16 -13.04 -18.57
CA VAL A 37 4.98 -13.31 -17.39
C VAL A 37 6.23 -14.11 -17.78
N GLU A 38 6.11 -15.12 -18.61
CA GLU A 38 7.25 -15.90 -19.14
C GLU A 38 8.25 -15.00 -19.86
N ARG A 39 7.78 -14.15 -20.77
CA ARG A 39 8.65 -13.19 -21.48
C ARG A 39 9.39 -12.26 -20.53
N ILE A 40 8.69 -11.73 -19.51
CA ILE A 40 9.31 -10.87 -18.49
C ILE A 40 10.41 -11.62 -17.73
N VAL A 41 10.13 -12.82 -17.21
CA VAL A 41 11.09 -13.62 -16.43
C VAL A 41 12.31 -14.00 -17.28
N ARG A 42 12.10 -14.43 -18.52
CA ARG A 42 13.18 -14.77 -19.47
C ARG A 42 14.11 -13.60 -19.80
N THR A 43 13.71 -12.35 -19.56
CA THR A 43 14.66 -11.21 -19.66
C THR A 43 15.79 -11.27 -18.63
N ARG A 44 15.61 -11.96 -17.50
CA ARG A 44 16.54 -12.06 -16.36
C ARG A 44 16.91 -10.70 -15.76
N THR A 45 16.04 -9.68 -15.92
CA THR A 45 16.32 -8.30 -15.50
C THR A 45 15.68 -7.90 -14.19
N ILE A 46 14.59 -8.59 -13.79
CA ILE A 46 13.82 -8.24 -12.61
C ILE A 46 14.18 -9.10 -11.40
N ARG A 47 14.08 -8.52 -10.20
CA ARG A 47 14.31 -9.18 -8.92
C ARG A 47 13.02 -9.54 -8.17
N ALA A 48 11.88 -9.06 -8.63
CA ALA A 48 10.56 -9.45 -8.15
C ALA A 48 9.49 -9.09 -9.16
N LEU A 49 8.40 -9.87 -9.18
CA LEU A 49 7.23 -9.64 -10.01
C LEU A 49 5.99 -9.48 -9.12
N THR A 50 5.30 -8.34 -9.21
CA THR A 50 4.03 -8.14 -8.52
C THR A 50 2.86 -8.31 -9.48
N ILE A 51 1.90 -9.17 -9.13
CA ILE A 51 0.68 -9.41 -9.90
C ILE A 51 -0.51 -8.76 -9.20
N HIS A 52 -1.08 -7.71 -9.81
CA HIS A 52 -2.38 -7.21 -9.39
C HIS A 52 -3.48 -8.08 -9.98
N CYS A 53 -4.16 -8.83 -9.14
CA CYS A 53 -5.16 -9.83 -9.52
C CYS A 53 -6.49 -9.21 -10.02
N ARG A 54 -6.39 -8.18 -10.86
CA ARG A 54 -7.50 -7.57 -11.62
C ARG A 54 -7.05 -7.28 -13.03
N THR A 55 -7.95 -7.42 -14.00
CA THR A 55 -7.72 -6.98 -15.38
C THR A 55 -7.88 -5.45 -15.50
N LYS A 56 -7.45 -4.87 -16.64
CA LYS A 56 -7.48 -3.41 -16.86
C LYS A 56 -8.88 -2.78 -16.68
N PRO A 57 -9.98 -3.35 -17.18
CA PRO A 57 -11.32 -2.75 -17.05
C PRO A 57 -11.90 -2.88 -15.64
N MET A 58 -11.44 -3.84 -14.82
CA MET A 58 -11.99 -4.06 -13.49
C MET A 58 -11.76 -2.89 -12.56
N ARG A 59 -12.79 -2.55 -11.79
CA ARG A 59 -12.79 -1.47 -10.79
C ARG A 59 -12.45 -1.98 -9.39
N PRO A 60 -12.00 -1.12 -8.46
CA PRO A 60 -11.65 -1.52 -7.08
C PRO A 60 -12.77 -2.21 -6.30
N ARG A 61 -14.04 -1.93 -6.64
CA ARG A 61 -15.24 -2.56 -6.04
C ARG A 61 -15.48 -4.01 -6.45
N GLU A 62 -14.91 -4.41 -7.59
CA GLU A 62 -15.01 -5.79 -8.08
C GLU A 62 -13.96 -6.65 -7.36
N PRO A 63 -14.29 -7.86 -6.88
CA PRO A 63 -13.35 -8.75 -6.23
C PRO A 63 -12.12 -9.03 -7.11
N ALA A 64 -10.94 -9.14 -6.50
CA ALA A 64 -9.75 -9.57 -7.21
C ALA A 64 -9.87 -11.05 -7.62
N LEU A 65 -9.38 -11.39 -8.81
CA LEU A 65 -9.33 -12.75 -9.35
C LEU A 65 -8.14 -13.50 -8.74
N LEU A 66 -8.21 -13.76 -7.44
CA LEU A 66 -7.12 -14.35 -6.65
C LEU A 66 -6.85 -15.81 -7.02
N ASP A 67 -7.87 -16.52 -7.50
CA ASP A 67 -7.79 -17.89 -8.04
C ASP A 67 -6.76 -18.01 -9.16
N ARG A 68 -6.64 -16.97 -10.01
CA ARG A 68 -5.69 -16.94 -11.12
C ARG A 68 -4.23 -16.79 -10.70
N PHE A 69 -3.96 -16.37 -9.47
CA PHE A 69 -2.60 -16.09 -9.00
C PHE A 69 -1.76 -17.38 -8.86
N ARG A 70 -2.35 -18.47 -8.39
CA ARG A 70 -1.63 -19.72 -8.12
C ARG A 70 -0.94 -20.24 -9.38
N ASP A 71 -1.64 -20.25 -10.51
CA ASP A 71 -1.09 -20.71 -11.78
C ASP A 71 0.04 -19.79 -12.29
N VAL A 72 -0.13 -18.47 -12.10
CA VAL A 72 0.92 -17.49 -12.44
C VAL A 72 2.19 -17.74 -11.62
N ALA A 73 2.06 -17.93 -10.31
CA ALA A 73 3.20 -18.20 -9.43
C ALA A 73 3.90 -19.52 -9.79
N ALA A 74 3.13 -20.58 -10.06
CA ALA A 74 3.68 -21.87 -10.49
C ALA A 74 4.42 -21.76 -11.84
N HIS A 75 3.86 -21.01 -12.79
CA HIS A 75 4.50 -20.79 -14.10
C HIS A 75 5.79 -19.99 -13.96
N VAL A 76 5.82 -18.93 -13.12
CA VAL A 76 7.06 -18.19 -12.81
C VAL A 76 8.12 -19.10 -12.22
N ALA A 77 7.76 -19.94 -11.25
CA ALA A 77 8.70 -20.88 -10.63
C ALA A 77 9.30 -21.86 -11.64
N LYS A 78 8.49 -22.38 -12.56
CA LYS A 78 8.96 -23.23 -13.66
C LYS A 78 9.98 -22.51 -14.54
N VAL A 79 9.65 -21.30 -15.03
CA VAL A 79 10.55 -20.51 -15.90
C VAL A 79 11.81 -20.07 -15.14
N ALA A 80 11.70 -19.78 -13.85
CA ALA A 80 12.84 -19.45 -12.99
C ALA A 80 13.84 -20.62 -12.91
N GLN A 81 13.33 -21.85 -12.74
CA GLN A 81 14.16 -23.06 -12.77
C GLN A 81 14.86 -23.25 -14.11
N GLU A 82 14.13 -23.11 -15.24
CA GLU A 82 14.68 -23.23 -16.59
C GLU A 82 15.78 -22.20 -16.88
N THR A 83 15.63 -20.99 -16.36
CA THR A 83 16.56 -19.88 -16.63
C THR A 83 17.68 -19.73 -15.59
N GLY A 84 17.60 -20.45 -14.47
CA GLY A 84 18.49 -20.27 -13.32
C GLY A 84 18.39 -18.85 -12.70
N HIS A 85 17.21 -18.20 -12.81
CA HIS A 85 16.98 -16.84 -12.34
C HIS A 85 15.72 -16.79 -11.47
N ASP A 86 15.91 -16.80 -10.14
CA ASP A 86 14.82 -16.77 -9.19
C ASP A 86 14.12 -15.40 -9.16
N VAL A 87 12.77 -15.44 -9.22
CA VAL A 87 11.91 -14.25 -9.24
C VAL A 87 10.73 -14.48 -8.29
N PRO A 88 10.80 -13.96 -7.06
CA PRO A 88 9.67 -14.02 -6.13
C PRO A 88 8.45 -13.29 -6.69
N VAL A 89 7.27 -13.88 -6.50
CA VAL A 89 6.01 -13.34 -6.97
C VAL A 89 5.20 -12.79 -5.82
N VAL A 90 4.85 -11.51 -5.90
CA VAL A 90 4.07 -10.78 -4.89
C VAL A 90 2.61 -10.70 -5.32
N CYS A 91 1.71 -11.18 -4.49
CA CYS A 91 0.27 -11.08 -4.72
C CYS A 91 -0.26 -9.69 -4.32
N ASN A 92 -0.95 -9.03 -5.23
CA ASN A 92 -1.62 -7.76 -4.95
C ASN A 92 -3.10 -7.84 -5.34
N GLY A 93 -3.95 -7.41 -4.43
CA GLY A 93 -5.42 -7.38 -4.57
C GLY A 93 -6.11 -7.85 -3.30
N ASP A 94 -7.01 -7.04 -2.78
CA ASP A 94 -7.90 -7.32 -1.65
C ASP A 94 -7.19 -7.83 -0.37
N CYS A 95 -5.90 -7.46 -0.19
CA CYS A 95 -5.19 -7.54 1.07
C CYS A 95 -5.22 -6.16 1.73
N PHE A 96 -5.92 -6.03 2.84
CA PHE A 96 -6.13 -4.76 3.55
C PHE A 96 -5.31 -4.65 4.84
N GLY A 97 -4.70 -5.75 5.29
CA GLY A 97 -3.86 -5.77 6.47
C GLY A 97 -3.24 -7.14 6.72
N VAL A 98 -2.39 -7.22 7.73
CA VAL A 98 -1.70 -8.48 8.09
C VAL A 98 -2.68 -9.59 8.48
N THR A 99 -3.83 -9.24 9.02
CA THR A 99 -4.88 -10.19 9.40
C THR A 99 -5.51 -10.92 8.23
N ASP A 100 -5.41 -10.38 6.99
CA ASP A 100 -5.89 -11.03 5.78
C ASP A 100 -4.91 -12.12 5.27
N ILE A 101 -3.65 -12.03 5.65
CA ILE A 101 -2.57 -12.84 5.07
C ILE A 101 -2.84 -14.35 5.19
N PRO A 102 -3.20 -14.92 6.36
CA PRO A 102 -3.40 -16.37 6.47
C PRO A 102 -4.47 -16.89 5.49
N ARG A 103 -5.60 -16.20 5.41
CA ARG A 103 -6.67 -16.53 4.47
C ARG A 103 -6.21 -16.44 3.01
N LEU A 104 -5.49 -15.37 2.67
CA LEU A 104 -5.00 -15.14 1.31
C LEU A 104 -3.90 -16.13 0.93
N GLN A 105 -3.03 -16.53 1.85
CA GLN A 105 -2.03 -17.58 1.64
C GLN A 105 -2.70 -18.92 1.30
N THR A 106 -3.72 -19.30 2.06
CA THR A 106 -4.48 -20.53 1.79
C THR A 106 -5.11 -20.50 0.39
N LEU A 107 -5.69 -19.35 0.01
CA LEU A 107 -6.36 -19.19 -1.26
C LEU A 107 -5.39 -19.17 -2.45
N THR A 108 -4.30 -18.42 -2.35
CA THR A 108 -3.42 -18.11 -3.48
C THR A 108 -2.11 -18.90 -3.49
N GLY A 109 -1.68 -19.43 -2.35
CA GLY A 109 -0.33 -19.99 -2.17
C GLY A 109 0.79 -18.95 -2.11
N ALA A 110 0.46 -17.65 -2.17
CA ALA A 110 1.46 -16.58 -2.16
C ALA A 110 2.18 -16.49 -0.82
N GLN A 111 3.48 -16.20 -0.88
CA GLN A 111 4.33 -15.98 0.31
C GLN A 111 4.53 -14.49 0.62
N ALA A 112 4.20 -13.60 -0.34
CA ALA A 112 4.33 -12.16 -0.18
C ALA A 112 3.10 -11.43 -0.73
N PHE A 113 2.70 -10.36 -0.03
CA PHE A 113 1.51 -9.58 -0.37
C PHE A 113 1.83 -8.10 -0.46
N MET A 114 1.25 -7.43 -1.48
CA MET A 114 1.28 -5.97 -1.59
C MET A 114 -0.07 -5.40 -1.17
N MET A 115 -0.06 -4.51 -0.19
CA MET A 115 -1.22 -3.77 0.28
C MET A 115 -1.22 -2.36 -0.35
N ALA A 116 -2.39 -1.87 -0.75
CA ALA A 116 -2.56 -0.51 -1.26
C ALA A 116 -3.62 0.24 -0.45
N ARG A 117 -4.88 -0.12 -0.57
CA ARG A 117 -6.00 0.56 0.11
C ARG A 117 -5.97 0.41 1.64
N GLY A 118 -5.38 -0.67 2.15
CA GLY A 118 -5.23 -0.86 3.59
C GLY A 118 -4.42 0.27 4.25
N PRO A 119 -3.17 0.53 3.81
CA PRO A 119 -2.37 1.64 4.33
C PRO A 119 -2.98 3.02 4.07
N GLU A 120 -3.66 3.22 2.92
CA GLU A 120 -4.37 4.46 2.62
C GLU A 120 -5.50 4.73 3.64
N ALA A 121 -6.26 3.70 3.99
CA ALA A 121 -7.34 3.81 4.96
C ALA A 121 -6.85 3.87 6.42
N ASN A 122 -5.83 3.10 6.76
CA ASN A 122 -5.22 3.06 8.09
C ASN A 122 -3.80 2.49 8.01
N MET A 123 -2.79 3.33 8.23
CA MET A 123 -1.37 2.94 8.14
C MET A 123 -0.95 1.89 9.17
N SER A 124 -1.70 1.70 10.25
CA SER A 124 -1.45 0.65 11.23
C SER A 124 -1.91 -0.74 10.78
N CYS A 125 -2.40 -0.90 9.54
CA CYS A 125 -2.83 -2.17 8.97
C CYS A 125 -1.72 -3.25 8.90
N PHE A 126 -0.45 -2.85 9.05
CA PHE A 126 0.70 -3.75 9.17
C PHE A 126 0.90 -4.32 10.58
N ARG A 127 0.05 -3.93 11.54
CA ARG A 127 0.02 -4.49 12.89
C ARG A 127 -1.12 -5.48 13.03
N GLU A 128 -0.95 -6.46 13.90
CA GLU A 128 -2.02 -7.40 14.27
C GLU A 128 -3.22 -6.64 14.86
N HIS A 129 -2.94 -5.69 15.76
CA HIS A 129 -3.94 -4.81 16.35
C HIS A 129 -3.84 -3.42 15.72
N ARG A 130 -4.88 -3.03 14.98
CA ARG A 130 -4.94 -1.73 14.33
C ARG A 130 -5.24 -0.62 15.33
N GLU A 131 -4.55 0.49 15.16
CA GLU A 131 -4.77 1.71 15.95
C GLU A 131 -5.99 2.49 15.47
N CYS A 132 -6.60 3.27 16.35
CA CYS A 132 -7.68 4.17 15.99
C CYS A 132 -7.18 5.30 15.09
N VAL A 133 -7.85 5.49 13.94
CA VAL A 133 -7.47 6.53 12.98
C VAL A 133 -7.57 7.91 13.58
N GLY A 134 -8.69 8.24 14.23
CA GLY A 134 -8.95 9.62 14.73
C GLY A 134 -8.07 10.04 15.90
N THR A 135 -7.70 9.10 16.78
CA THR A 135 -6.99 9.43 18.03
C THR A 135 -5.50 9.08 18.00
N VAL A 136 -5.06 8.24 17.07
CA VAL A 136 -3.65 7.79 17.00
C VAL A 136 -3.04 8.02 15.63
N VAL A 137 -3.63 7.46 14.57
CA VAL A 137 -2.97 7.42 13.25
C VAL A 137 -2.93 8.80 12.61
N ALA A 138 -4.07 9.51 12.53
CA ALA A 138 -4.13 10.83 11.89
C ALA A 138 -3.37 11.91 12.70
N PRO A 139 -3.43 11.96 14.04
CA PRO A 139 -2.57 12.84 14.84
C PRO A 139 -1.09 12.59 14.59
N LYS A 140 -0.65 11.33 14.57
CA LYS A 140 0.74 10.96 14.27
C LYS A 140 1.14 11.37 12.87
N TRP A 141 0.29 11.13 11.88
CA TRP A 141 0.53 11.58 10.50
C TRP A 141 0.72 13.10 10.41
N LEU A 142 -0.14 13.89 11.06
CA LEU A 142 -0.02 15.35 11.06
C LEU A 142 1.31 15.82 11.65
N ARG A 143 1.77 15.20 12.75
CA ARG A 143 3.08 15.51 13.35
C ARG A 143 4.22 15.28 12.36
N TYR A 144 4.24 14.14 11.67
CA TYR A 144 5.24 13.85 10.62
C TYR A 144 5.12 14.82 9.44
N ALA A 145 3.90 15.15 9.02
CA ALA A 145 3.68 16.09 7.92
C ALA A 145 4.24 17.48 8.26
N VAL A 146 4.03 17.97 9.48
CA VAL A 146 4.60 19.24 9.95
C VAL A 146 6.12 19.16 10.05
N TYR A 147 6.66 18.08 10.64
CA TYR A 147 8.11 17.89 10.79
C TYR A 147 8.85 17.90 9.45
N PHE A 148 8.29 17.27 8.42
CA PHE A 148 8.89 17.19 7.08
C PHE A 148 8.48 18.32 6.14
N ASP A 149 7.80 19.36 6.64
CA ASP A 149 7.29 20.48 5.83
C ASP A 149 6.45 19.99 4.63
N ASN A 150 5.58 19.00 4.87
CA ASN A 150 4.73 18.48 3.81
C ASN A 150 3.66 19.52 3.42
N PRO A 151 3.45 19.81 2.12
CA PRO A 151 2.45 20.77 1.69
C PRO A 151 1.07 20.47 2.25
N PHE A 152 0.38 21.50 2.75
CA PHE A 152 -0.95 21.39 3.36
C PHE A 152 -1.94 20.58 2.50
N GLY A 153 -2.00 20.87 1.19
CA GLY A 153 -2.91 20.19 0.27
C GLY A 153 -2.68 18.67 0.26
N ASN A 154 -1.43 18.22 0.25
CA ASN A 154 -1.08 16.81 0.29
C ASN A 154 -1.38 16.19 1.67
N THR A 155 -1.05 16.90 2.76
CA THR A 155 -1.37 16.47 4.13
C THR A 155 -2.88 16.26 4.29
N LYS A 156 -3.67 17.23 3.85
CA LYS A 156 -5.14 17.17 3.89
C LYS A 156 -5.66 16.01 3.06
N TYR A 157 -5.19 15.84 1.83
CA TYR A 157 -5.58 14.72 0.97
C TYR A 157 -5.37 13.40 1.68
N CYS A 158 -4.15 13.13 2.17
CA CYS A 158 -3.83 11.87 2.85
C CYS A 158 -4.72 11.61 4.07
N ILE A 159 -4.89 12.59 4.96
CA ILE A 159 -5.71 12.42 6.16
C ILE A 159 -7.18 12.19 5.81
N THR A 160 -7.72 12.89 4.81
CA THR A 160 -9.14 12.74 4.43
C THR A 160 -9.44 11.41 3.72
N GLN A 161 -8.43 10.71 3.18
CA GLN A 161 -8.57 9.35 2.67
C GLN A 161 -8.62 8.30 3.78
N MET A 162 -8.17 8.62 4.99
CA MET A 162 -8.19 7.68 6.11
C MET A 162 -9.62 7.35 6.55
N ALA A 163 -9.81 6.12 7.00
CA ALA A 163 -11.11 5.62 7.42
C ALA A 163 -11.42 6.00 8.88
N PHE A 164 -11.94 7.19 9.11
CA PHE A 164 -12.40 7.64 10.44
C PHE A 164 -13.60 6.85 10.95
N THR A 165 -14.44 6.37 10.03
CA THR A 165 -15.62 5.55 10.36
C THR A 165 -15.66 4.33 9.48
N THR A 166 -16.36 3.29 9.93
CA THR A 166 -16.54 2.01 9.18
C THR A 166 -17.45 2.16 7.95
N THR A 167 -17.66 3.37 7.42
CA THR A 167 -18.55 3.61 6.29
C THR A 167 -17.90 3.27 4.95
N ALA A 168 -18.69 2.57 4.14
CA ALA A 168 -18.54 2.32 2.71
C ALA A 168 -17.21 1.66 2.27
N GLY A 169 -17.20 0.34 2.26
CA GLY A 169 -16.16 -0.49 1.63
C GLY A 169 -15.22 -1.20 2.60
N ALA A 170 -15.29 -0.95 3.88
CA ALA A 170 -14.76 -1.84 4.90
C ALA A 170 -15.69 -3.06 5.00
N LYS A 171 -15.43 -4.07 4.17
CA LYS A 171 -16.06 -5.38 4.33
C LYS A 171 -15.60 -5.98 5.66
N GLU A 172 -16.39 -6.91 6.19
CA GLU A 172 -16.34 -7.68 7.43
C GLU A 172 -14.96 -8.13 7.99
N HIS A 173 -13.86 -7.78 7.34
CA HIS A 173 -12.49 -8.17 7.71
C HIS A 173 -11.75 -7.13 8.55
N ASP A 174 -12.38 -5.98 8.83
CA ASP A 174 -11.80 -5.04 9.79
C ASP A 174 -12.12 -5.56 11.19
N ALA A 175 -11.09 -6.04 11.91
CA ALA A 175 -11.17 -6.30 13.33
C ALA A 175 -11.87 -5.14 14.03
N PRO A 176 -12.68 -5.37 15.09
CA PRO A 176 -13.45 -4.32 15.72
C PRO A 176 -12.52 -3.17 16.08
N ARG A 177 -12.76 -2.01 15.47
CA ARG A 177 -12.01 -0.80 15.74
C ARG A 177 -12.36 -0.35 17.14
N VAL A 178 -11.47 -0.59 18.07
CA VAL A 178 -11.58 -0.02 19.42
C VAL A 178 -11.26 1.46 19.28
N SER A 179 -12.28 2.29 19.10
CA SER A 179 -12.15 3.72 19.18
C SER A 179 -12.65 4.19 20.53
N PRO A 180 -11.91 5.01 21.28
CA PRO A 180 -12.41 5.67 22.50
C PRO A 180 -13.48 6.72 22.17
N LEU A 181 -13.59 7.13 20.89
CA LEU A 181 -14.56 8.11 20.42
C LEU A 181 -15.82 7.44 19.90
N LYS A 182 -16.98 8.06 20.14
CA LYS A 182 -18.26 7.64 19.57
C LYS A 182 -18.25 7.88 18.04
N LYS A 183 -19.06 7.11 17.32
CA LYS A 183 -19.19 7.25 15.86
C LYS A 183 -19.49 8.69 15.42
N ARG A 184 -20.34 9.41 16.17
CA ARG A 184 -20.71 10.80 15.87
C ARG A 184 -19.49 11.71 15.95
N GLU A 185 -18.66 11.59 17.00
CA GLU A 185 -17.45 12.39 17.18
C GLU A 185 -16.45 12.17 16.03
N LEU A 186 -16.31 10.94 15.55
CA LEU A 186 -15.45 10.63 14.39
C LEU A 186 -15.99 11.22 13.08
N VAL A 187 -17.33 11.27 12.92
CA VAL A 187 -17.97 11.94 11.77
C VAL A 187 -17.72 13.44 11.82
N ASP A 188 -17.93 14.06 12.99
CA ASP A 188 -17.73 15.49 13.18
C ASP A 188 -16.25 15.86 12.93
N MET A 189 -15.32 15.11 13.49
CA MET A 189 -13.88 15.26 13.24
C MET A 189 -13.53 15.21 11.76
N ARG A 190 -14.09 14.25 11.02
CA ARG A 190 -13.90 14.15 9.56
C ARG A 190 -14.45 15.36 8.82
N MET A 191 -15.62 15.87 9.22
CA MET A 191 -16.19 17.08 8.61
C MET A 191 -15.32 18.31 8.89
N GLU A 192 -14.80 18.47 10.12
CA GLU A 192 -13.87 19.55 10.48
C GLU A 192 -12.58 19.48 9.62
N LEU A 193 -11.98 18.28 9.48
CA LEU A 193 -10.81 18.05 8.62
C LEU A 193 -11.08 18.42 7.14
N ASN A 194 -12.26 18.10 6.62
CA ASN A 194 -12.64 18.48 5.25
C ASN A 194 -12.76 20.01 5.07
N ARG A 195 -13.11 20.75 6.12
CA ARG A 195 -13.22 22.22 6.12
C ARG A 195 -11.90 22.92 6.41
N ALA A 196 -10.89 22.22 6.96
CA ALA A 196 -9.60 22.78 7.33
C ALA A 196 -8.92 23.50 6.17
N LYS A 197 -8.30 24.65 6.43
CA LYS A 197 -7.58 25.48 5.46
C LYS A 197 -6.08 25.59 5.80
N SER A 198 -5.65 25.06 6.95
CA SER A 198 -4.27 25.08 7.42
C SER A 198 -3.95 23.82 8.22
N HIS A 199 -2.66 23.57 8.51
CA HIS A 199 -2.23 22.53 9.44
C HIS A 199 -2.75 22.80 10.86
N GLU A 200 -2.86 24.07 11.26
CA GLU A 200 -3.45 24.46 12.54
C GLU A 200 -4.92 24.04 12.64
N ASP A 201 -5.73 24.30 11.58
CA ASP A 201 -7.13 23.85 11.55
C ASP A 201 -7.23 22.32 11.65
N MET A 202 -6.30 21.60 11.02
CA MET A 202 -6.24 20.14 11.11
C MET A 202 -5.87 19.67 12.51
N ALA A 203 -4.91 20.34 13.18
CA ALA A 203 -4.55 20.03 14.55
C ALA A 203 -5.76 20.23 15.48
N ARG A 204 -6.49 21.33 15.32
CA ARG A 204 -7.71 21.62 16.07
C ARG A 204 -8.78 20.54 15.84
N ALA A 205 -9.02 20.14 14.59
CA ALA A 205 -9.96 19.08 14.24
C ALA A 205 -9.57 17.73 14.89
N LEU A 206 -8.28 17.44 15.00
CA LEU A 206 -7.72 16.23 15.62
C LEU A 206 -7.57 16.35 17.13
N ARG A 207 -8.05 17.43 17.75
CA ARG A 207 -7.94 17.69 19.20
C ARG A 207 -6.48 17.77 19.68
N MET A 208 -5.58 18.27 18.84
CA MET A 208 -4.17 18.44 19.12
C MET A 208 -3.83 19.90 19.46
N PRO A 209 -2.81 20.17 20.30
CA PRO A 209 -2.29 21.52 20.49
C PRO A 209 -1.62 22.02 19.20
N TRP A 210 -1.54 23.37 19.07
CA TRP A 210 -0.77 24.01 18.02
C TRP A 210 0.22 25.02 18.64
N PRO A 211 1.50 25.04 18.23
CA PRO A 211 2.13 24.13 17.29
C PRO A 211 2.19 22.68 17.80
N VAL A 212 2.18 21.71 16.88
CA VAL A 212 2.30 20.30 17.26
C VAL A 212 3.73 19.99 17.71
N ASP A 213 3.88 19.23 18.80
CA ASP A 213 5.19 18.78 19.25
C ASP A 213 5.73 17.70 18.31
N THR A 214 6.94 17.94 17.80
CA THR A 214 7.66 17.04 16.89
C THR A 214 9.05 16.64 17.42
N SER A 215 9.37 16.95 18.66
CA SER A 215 10.69 16.76 19.28
C SER A 215 11.17 15.31 19.27
N ASP A 216 10.28 14.36 19.54
CA ASP A 216 10.56 12.92 19.52
C ASP A 216 10.80 12.36 18.11
N ILE A 217 10.29 13.03 17.06
CA ILE A 217 10.52 12.60 15.68
C ILE A 217 11.98 12.80 15.30
N ALA A 218 12.57 13.95 15.67
CA ALA A 218 13.96 14.24 15.44
C ALA A 218 14.89 13.21 16.08
N THR A 219 14.58 12.76 17.30
CA THR A 219 15.37 11.76 18.02
C THR A 219 15.17 10.33 17.54
N SER A 220 13.99 10.01 17.02
CA SER A 220 13.65 8.65 16.54
C SER A 220 14.16 8.34 15.12
N LEU A 221 14.64 9.35 14.37
CA LEU A 221 15.16 9.23 13.02
C LEU A 221 16.63 9.67 12.90
N PRO A 222 17.56 9.11 13.69
CA PRO A 222 18.93 9.53 13.68
C PRO A 222 19.56 9.34 12.29
N GLY A 223 20.05 10.43 11.69
CA GLY A 223 20.83 10.42 10.47
C GLY A 223 20.08 10.27 9.14
N ARG A 224 18.74 10.30 9.15
CA ARG A 224 17.93 10.24 7.92
C ARG A 224 16.97 11.42 7.85
N LEU A 225 17.31 12.41 7.04
CA LEU A 225 16.43 13.52 6.66
C LEU A 225 16.11 14.51 7.80
N GLY A 226 17.01 15.43 8.08
CA GLY A 226 16.67 16.67 8.78
C GLY A 226 15.68 17.51 7.95
N PRO A 227 14.96 18.50 8.56
CA PRO A 227 14.14 19.43 7.83
C PRO A 227 14.95 20.04 6.69
N ARG A 228 14.33 20.16 5.52
CA ARG A 228 14.95 20.88 4.39
C ARG A 228 15.06 22.34 4.82
N THR A 229 16.29 22.80 5.06
CA THR A 229 16.61 24.21 5.23
C THR A 229 16.38 24.97 3.93
#